data_f956a948832b1002d6238a89a784b063
#
_entry.id   f956a948832b1002d6238a89a784b063
#
_cell.length_a   1.000
_cell.length_b   1.000
_cell.length_c   1.000
_cell.angle_alpha   90.00
_cell.angle_beta   90.00
_cell.angle_gamma   90.00
#
_symmetry.space_group_name_H-M   'P 1'
#
loop_
_entity.id
_entity.type
_entity.pdbx_description
1 polymer ?
#
loop_
_entity_poly.entity_id
_entity_poly.type
_entity_poly.pdbx_seq_one_letter_code
_entity_poly.pdbx_strand_id
1 'polypeptide(L)'
;MSFASHILHTQQGIRGLRHAEPPYRNGGSRLSPLGTRLKGELGLTSFQQALLVAVPVVVGSLGRIPVGALTDRYGGRVMFPAVSFATIVPVLFLGQLGHSSYAALLVGGFFLGIGGTAFAVGVPFVSAWFPPARRGFAIGVFGAGMGGTAISALTTVKLAASHGIAAPFLLTAAALAVYGVVAAALLRDAPNRTIPSGSAVRRLVDTCRLTVTWELSALYAVAFGCYVALSVYLPTYLKTAYDLTQTSAANKMAGFVLVAVIMRPIGGWLCDRLVPTTVLAVTFAVVAAGALAQSSTPALAPYATVAFLATAAAVGAGSGAVFALVARRAPADRVGGVTGVVGAAGGLGGFVPPLLMGSVYGSTGSYTVGLLLLAATAVAALVLTLTKVRRPA
;
A
#
# COMPACT_ATOMS: atom_id res chain seq x y z
N MET A 1 -9.74 1.61 -5.26
CA MET A 1 -9.27 2.50 -4.19
C MET A 1 -7.78 2.77 -4.26
N SER A 2 -7.00 1.84 -4.71
CA SER A 2 -5.60 2.00 -5.07
C SER A 2 -5.36 3.01 -6.23
N PHE A 3 -6.36 3.25 -7.07
CA PHE A 3 -6.26 4.12 -8.25
C PHE A 3 -5.96 5.58 -7.89
N ALA A 4 -6.61 6.13 -6.88
CA ALA A 4 -6.45 7.53 -6.51
C ALA A 4 -5.09 7.82 -5.82
N SER A 5 -4.59 6.89 -4.97
CA SER A 5 -3.26 7.03 -4.39
C SER A 5 -2.15 6.86 -5.44
N HIS A 6 -2.41 6.07 -6.49
CA HIS A 6 -1.42 5.83 -7.53
C HIS A 6 -1.29 7.00 -8.52
N ILE A 7 -2.35 7.79 -8.74
CA ILE A 7 -2.24 9.03 -9.52
C ILE A 7 -1.17 9.96 -8.89
N LEU A 8 -1.05 9.96 -7.57
CA LEU A 8 -0.01 10.72 -6.86
C LEU A 8 1.34 9.95 -6.78
N HIS A 9 1.32 8.60 -6.69
CA HIS A 9 2.54 7.78 -6.70
C HIS A 9 3.22 7.68 -8.07
N THR A 10 2.50 7.79 -9.17
CA THR A 10 3.05 7.82 -10.53
C THR A 10 4.01 9.02 -10.70
N GLN A 11 3.95 10.00 -9.81
CA GLN A 11 4.87 11.13 -9.77
C GLN A 11 6.32 10.75 -9.36
N GLN A 12 6.55 9.64 -8.63
CA GLN A 12 7.90 9.24 -8.19
C GLN A 12 8.65 8.39 -9.24
N GLY A 13 7.96 7.60 -10.06
CA GLY A 13 8.58 6.76 -11.08
C GLY A 13 9.26 7.52 -12.23
N ILE A 14 9.13 8.83 -12.27
CA ILE A 14 9.47 9.68 -13.44
C ILE A 14 10.76 10.49 -13.27
N ARG A 15 11.46 10.38 -12.16
CA ARG A 15 12.76 11.07 -11.96
C ARG A 15 13.87 10.65 -12.93
N GLY A 16 13.69 9.55 -13.67
CA GLY A 16 14.73 8.95 -14.54
C GLY A 16 14.79 9.38 -16.01
N LEU A 17 13.89 10.24 -16.51
CA LEU A 17 13.79 10.52 -17.95
C LEU A 17 14.59 11.76 -18.43
N ARG A 18 15.59 12.25 -17.67
CA ARG A 18 16.28 13.51 -17.99
C ARG A 18 17.57 13.43 -18.83
N HIS A 19 17.99 12.27 -19.34
CA HIS A 19 19.19 12.21 -20.19
C HIS A 19 18.98 11.37 -21.43
N ALA A 20 18.19 11.87 -22.38
CA ALA A 20 18.29 11.52 -23.80
C ALA A 20 17.40 12.50 -24.60
N GLU A 21 17.90 13.67 -24.91
CA GLU A 21 17.37 14.45 -26.01
C GLU A 21 18.32 14.39 -27.20
N PRO A 22 17.84 13.99 -28.37
CA PRO A 22 18.31 14.55 -29.62
C PRO A 22 17.40 15.69 -30.07
N PRO A 23 17.91 16.69 -30.82
CA PRO A 23 17.15 17.87 -31.18
C PRO A 23 16.16 17.54 -32.31
N TYR A 24 14.87 17.52 -32.04
CA TYR A 24 13.88 17.51 -33.11
C TYR A 24 12.86 18.66 -32.95
N ARG A 25 12.86 19.46 -33.99
CA ARG A 25 11.95 20.57 -34.28
C ARG A 25 10.49 20.10 -34.33
N ASN A 26 9.62 20.93 -33.70
CA ASN A 26 8.19 21.11 -34.02
C ASN A 26 7.33 19.90 -34.34
N GLY A 27 6.58 19.46 -33.36
CA GLY A 27 5.48 18.52 -33.53
C GLY A 27 5.16 17.78 -32.24
N GLY A 28 4.47 18.42 -31.31
CA GLY A 28 3.56 17.81 -30.35
C GLY A 28 3.90 16.49 -29.68
N SER A 29 5.01 16.28 -29.05
CA SER A 29 5.17 15.17 -28.10
C SER A 29 4.70 15.58 -26.68
N ARG A 30 3.38 15.53 -26.48
CA ARG A 30 2.72 15.84 -25.20
C ARG A 30 2.71 14.64 -24.22
N LEU A 31 3.78 13.90 -24.15
CA LEU A 31 3.93 12.73 -23.29
C LEU A 31 4.84 13.01 -22.08
N SER A 32 4.63 14.14 -21.43
CA SER A 32 5.20 14.32 -20.08
C SER A 32 4.26 13.74 -19.05
N PRO A 33 4.70 12.82 -18.18
CA PRO A 33 3.89 12.31 -17.08
C PRO A 33 3.40 13.46 -16.20
N LEU A 34 2.19 13.33 -15.65
CA LEU A 34 1.52 14.36 -14.86
C LEU A 34 2.42 15.03 -13.80
N GLY A 35 3.29 14.27 -13.14
CA GLY A 35 4.17 14.80 -12.11
C GLY A 35 5.30 15.69 -12.61
N THR A 36 5.91 15.40 -13.75
CA THR A 36 6.95 16.25 -14.37
C THR A 36 6.33 17.49 -15.00
N ARG A 37 5.13 17.37 -15.54
CA ARG A 37 4.38 18.49 -16.07
C ARG A 37 3.99 19.48 -14.96
N LEU A 38 3.42 19.01 -13.86
CA LEU A 38 3.08 19.84 -12.70
C LEU A 38 4.33 20.45 -12.05
N LYS A 39 5.46 19.75 -12.05
CA LYS A 39 6.74 20.31 -11.58
C LYS A 39 7.19 21.47 -12.43
N GLY A 40 7.11 21.33 -13.76
CA GLY A 40 7.49 22.38 -14.69
C GLY A 40 6.53 23.57 -14.66
N GLU A 41 5.22 23.30 -14.61
CA GLU A 41 4.18 24.34 -14.62
C GLU A 41 4.09 25.11 -13.28
N LEU A 42 4.32 24.45 -12.13
CA LEU A 42 4.21 25.08 -10.80
C LEU A 42 5.56 25.35 -10.12
N GLY A 43 6.69 25.08 -10.78
CA GLY A 43 8.03 25.33 -10.22
C GLY A 43 8.32 24.59 -8.90
N LEU A 44 7.75 23.38 -8.69
CA LEU A 44 7.81 22.68 -7.40
C LEU A 44 9.23 22.24 -7.04
N THR A 45 9.62 22.50 -5.78
CA THR A 45 10.85 21.95 -5.20
C THR A 45 10.74 20.44 -5.00
N SER A 46 11.87 19.74 -4.84
CA SER A 46 11.89 18.30 -4.56
C SER A 46 11.18 17.95 -3.23
N PHE A 47 11.26 18.85 -2.23
CA PHE A 47 10.57 18.70 -0.96
C PHE A 47 9.04 18.80 -1.14
N GLN A 48 8.58 19.82 -1.88
CA GLN A 48 7.15 19.98 -2.17
C GLN A 48 6.56 18.77 -2.90
N GLN A 49 7.30 18.19 -3.84
CA GLN A 49 6.88 16.96 -4.50
C GLN A 49 6.81 15.77 -3.54
N ALA A 50 7.80 15.62 -2.66
CA ALA A 50 7.77 14.56 -1.66
C ALA A 50 6.56 14.72 -0.72
N LEU A 51 6.22 15.94 -0.33
CA LEU A 51 5.07 16.23 0.52
C LEU A 51 3.73 15.91 -0.16
N LEU A 52 3.57 16.22 -1.46
CA LEU A 52 2.38 15.86 -2.22
C LEU A 52 2.12 14.34 -2.26
N VAL A 53 3.17 13.54 -2.25
CA VAL A 53 3.04 12.08 -2.20
C VAL A 53 2.82 11.58 -0.77
N ALA A 54 3.51 12.18 0.20
CA ALA A 54 3.47 11.76 1.60
C ALA A 54 2.11 12.02 2.25
N VAL A 55 1.52 13.19 2.02
CA VAL A 55 0.28 13.61 2.69
C VAL A 55 -0.88 12.64 2.48
N PRO A 56 -1.25 12.23 1.26
CA PRO A 56 -2.33 11.25 1.06
C PRO A 56 -2.03 9.89 1.72
N VAL A 57 -0.77 9.47 1.73
CA VAL A 57 -0.36 8.20 2.35
C VAL A 57 -0.50 8.25 3.86
N VAL A 58 -0.05 9.33 4.48
CA VAL A 58 -0.15 9.54 5.94
C VAL A 58 -1.61 9.64 6.35
N VAL A 59 -2.41 10.46 5.66
CA VAL A 59 -3.85 10.62 5.94
C VAL A 59 -4.59 9.30 5.72
N GLY A 60 -4.31 8.60 4.62
CA GLY A 60 -4.91 7.29 4.34
C GLY A 60 -4.51 6.22 5.35
N SER A 61 -3.30 6.30 5.90
CA SER A 61 -2.84 5.39 6.94
C SER A 61 -3.50 5.69 8.28
N LEU A 62 -3.38 6.92 8.78
CA LEU A 62 -3.97 7.31 10.06
C LEU A 62 -5.50 7.27 10.04
N GLY A 63 -6.12 7.65 8.93
CA GLY A 63 -7.57 7.59 8.72
C GLY A 63 -8.16 6.17 8.83
N ARG A 64 -7.35 5.11 8.64
CA ARG A 64 -7.80 3.73 8.89
C ARG A 64 -8.22 3.49 10.33
N ILE A 65 -7.62 4.21 11.27
CA ILE A 65 -7.90 4.06 12.70
C ILE A 65 -9.36 4.43 13.01
N PRO A 66 -9.83 5.68 12.77
CA PRO A 66 -11.23 6.04 13.01
C PRO A 66 -12.19 5.27 12.09
N VAL A 67 -11.84 5.04 10.82
CA VAL A 67 -12.69 4.31 9.88
C VAL A 67 -12.88 2.85 10.32
N GLY A 68 -11.85 2.18 10.84
CA GLY A 68 -11.95 0.84 11.40
C GLY A 68 -12.91 0.79 12.59
N ALA A 69 -12.77 1.73 13.53
CA ALA A 69 -13.69 1.84 14.69
C ALA A 69 -15.13 2.16 14.29
N LEU A 70 -15.32 2.99 13.24
CA LEU A 70 -16.65 3.28 12.68
C LEU A 70 -17.23 2.06 11.97
N THR A 71 -16.38 1.25 11.31
CA THR A 71 -16.82 0.02 10.65
C THR A 71 -17.34 -1.01 11.65
N ASP A 72 -16.69 -1.16 12.80
CA ASP A 72 -17.22 -2.01 13.87
C ASP A 72 -18.62 -1.58 14.31
N ARG A 73 -18.90 -0.27 14.33
CA ARG A 73 -20.20 0.27 14.75
C ARG A 73 -21.25 0.23 13.65
N TYR A 74 -20.96 0.75 12.47
CA TYR A 74 -21.94 0.97 11.40
C TYR A 74 -21.98 -0.17 10.37
N GLY A 75 -20.98 -1.05 10.35
CA GLY A 75 -20.86 -2.14 9.40
C GLY A 75 -20.31 -1.75 8.05
N GLY A 76 -19.94 -2.76 7.27
CA GLY A 76 -19.37 -2.57 5.94
C GLY A 76 -20.39 -2.07 4.93
N ARG A 77 -21.68 -2.44 5.09
CA ARG A 77 -22.78 -2.00 4.23
C ARG A 77 -22.87 -0.47 4.17
N VAL A 78 -22.66 0.20 5.28
CA VAL A 78 -22.70 1.67 5.36
C VAL A 78 -21.34 2.28 5.03
N MET A 79 -20.27 1.70 5.56
CA MET A 79 -18.94 2.31 5.48
C MET A 79 -18.30 2.22 4.08
N PHE A 80 -18.57 1.19 3.28
CA PHE A 80 -18.05 1.11 1.91
C PHE A 80 -18.61 2.23 1.02
N PRO A 81 -19.94 2.42 0.91
CA PRO A 81 -20.50 3.56 0.18
C PRO A 81 -20.02 4.90 0.72
N ALA A 82 -20.01 5.08 2.05
CA ALA A 82 -19.60 6.33 2.68
C ALA A 82 -18.18 6.74 2.32
N VAL A 83 -17.21 5.81 2.42
CA VAL A 83 -15.83 6.06 2.03
C VAL A 83 -15.70 6.29 0.52
N SER A 84 -16.46 5.56 -0.30
CA SER A 84 -16.44 5.71 -1.76
C SER A 84 -16.94 7.09 -2.19
N PHE A 85 -18.10 7.50 -1.69
CA PHE A 85 -18.68 8.82 -2.01
C PHE A 85 -17.84 9.97 -1.44
N ALA A 86 -17.32 9.84 -0.22
CA ALA A 86 -16.41 10.83 0.35
C ALA A 86 -15.13 11.02 -0.48
N THR A 87 -14.66 9.95 -1.15
CA THR A 87 -13.47 10.01 -1.99
C THR A 87 -13.73 10.68 -3.34
N ILE A 88 -14.99 10.69 -3.84
CA ILE A 88 -15.32 11.34 -5.13
C ILE A 88 -15.02 12.83 -5.09
N VAL A 89 -15.32 13.49 -3.97
CA VAL A 89 -15.13 14.95 -3.83
C VAL A 89 -13.68 15.37 -4.09
N PRO A 90 -12.66 14.84 -3.37
CA PRO A 90 -11.29 15.21 -3.63
C PRO A 90 -10.78 14.73 -4.98
N VAL A 91 -11.30 13.64 -5.53
CA VAL A 91 -10.95 13.18 -6.88
C VAL A 91 -11.40 14.20 -7.94
N LEU A 92 -12.64 14.66 -7.89
CA LEU A 92 -13.16 15.68 -8.80
C LEU A 92 -12.47 17.04 -8.59
N PHE A 93 -12.23 17.42 -7.33
CA PHE A 93 -11.48 18.63 -7.03
C PHE A 93 -10.09 18.63 -7.66
N LEU A 94 -9.33 17.54 -7.51
CA LEU A 94 -8.01 17.41 -8.11
C LEU A 94 -8.04 17.39 -9.65
N GLY A 95 -9.06 16.79 -10.24
CA GLY A 95 -9.21 16.72 -11.69
C GLY A 95 -9.57 18.05 -12.35
N GLN A 96 -10.27 18.94 -11.65
CA GLN A 96 -10.77 20.20 -12.21
C GLN A 96 -10.01 21.44 -11.71
N LEU A 97 -9.75 21.53 -10.43
CA LEU A 97 -9.18 22.73 -9.79
C LEU A 97 -7.81 22.48 -9.17
N GLY A 98 -7.51 21.24 -8.77
CA GLY A 98 -6.31 20.93 -7.99
C GLY A 98 -4.99 21.16 -8.72
N HIS A 99 -5.00 21.17 -10.05
CA HIS A 99 -3.78 21.42 -10.83
C HIS A 99 -3.39 22.91 -10.93
N SER A 100 -4.21 23.84 -10.40
CA SER A 100 -4.01 25.27 -10.51
C SER A 100 -2.95 25.80 -9.52
N SER A 101 -2.74 25.15 -8.38
CA SER A 101 -1.77 25.58 -7.37
C SER A 101 -1.26 24.43 -6.50
N TYR A 102 -0.07 24.61 -5.91
CA TYR A 102 0.51 23.67 -4.96
C TYR A 102 -0.38 23.45 -3.72
N ALA A 103 -0.96 24.52 -3.19
CA ALA A 103 -1.87 24.43 -2.03
C ALA A 103 -3.12 23.59 -2.36
N ALA A 104 -3.72 23.81 -3.54
CA ALA A 104 -4.87 23.02 -4.00
C ALA A 104 -4.53 21.53 -4.16
N LEU A 105 -3.34 21.23 -4.73
CA LEU A 105 -2.84 19.84 -4.81
C LEU A 105 -2.67 19.21 -3.43
N LEU A 106 -2.14 19.96 -2.46
CA LEU A 106 -1.90 19.47 -1.11
C LEU A 106 -3.22 19.19 -0.37
N VAL A 107 -4.18 20.14 -0.46
CA VAL A 107 -5.51 20.00 0.15
C VAL A 107 -6.28 18.84 -0.50
N GLY A 108 -6.32 18.79 -1.83
CA GLY A 108 -6.94 17.67 -2.55
C GLY A 108 -6.29 16.33 -2.22
N GLY A 109 -4.97 16.28 -2.13
CA GLY A 109 -4.20 15.10 -1.72
C GLY A 109 -4.50 14.67 -0.28
N PHE A 110 -4.64 15.61 0.64
CA PHE A 110 -5.04 15.33 2.03
C PHE A 110 -6.39 14.58 2.07
N PHE A 111 -7.43 15.13 1.47
CA PHE A 111 -8.73 14.48 1.45
C PHE A 111 -8.78 13.21 0.59
N LEU A 112 -7.95 13.12 -0.46
CA LEU A 112 -7.83 11.91 -1.26
C LEU A 112 -7.36 10.70 -0.43
N GLY A 113 -6.58 10.94 0.63
CA GLY A 113 -6.14 9.92 1.58
C GLY A 113 -7.30 9.11 2.18
N ILE A 114 -8.50 9.70 2.29
CA ILE A 114 -9.72 9.00 2.77
C ILE A 114 -9.95 7.72 1.96
N GLY A 115 -9.72 7.74 0.65
CA GLY A 115 -9.81 6.55 -0.19
C GLY A 115 -8.96 5.38 0.28
N GLY A 116 -7.78 5.63 0.86
CA GLY A 116 -6.89 4.60 1.42
C GLY A 116 -7.45 3.88 2.65
N THR A 117 -8.51 4.40 3.26
CA THR A 117 -9.08 3.85 4.51
C THR A 117 -9.99 2.63 4.30
N ALA A 118 -10.47 2.37 3.06
CA ALA A 118 -11.42 1.28 2.80
C ALA A 118 -10.87 -0.11 3.12
N PHE A 119 -9.56 -0.26 3.22
CA PHE A 119 -8.99 -1.53 3.67
C PHE A 119 -9.41 -1.85 5.11
N ALA A 120 -9.55 -0.83 5.97
CA ALA A 120 -10.05 -0.98 7.33
C ALA A 120 -11.55 -1.34 7.39
N VAL A 121 -12.30 -1.09 6.32
CA VAL A 121 -13.68 -1.55 6.17
C VAL A 121 -13.76 -3.00 5.71
N GLY A 122 -12.92 -3.37 4.74
CA GLY A 122 -13.03 -4.66 4.06
C GLY A 122 -12.62 -5.86 4.90
N VAL A 123 -11.57 -5.76 5.70
CA VAL A 123 -11.09 -6.88 6.51
C VAL A 123 -12.16 -7.35 7.51
N PRO A 124 -12.75 -6.49 8.38
CA PRO A 124 -13.80 -6.92 9.30
C PRO A 124 -15.06 -7.40 8.55
N PHE A 125 -15.44 -6.73 7.47
CA PHE A 125 -16.61 -7.13 6.67
C PHE A 125 -16.44 -8.54 6.08
N VAL A 126 -15.34 -8.80 5.38
CA VAL A 126 -15.06 -10.13 4.81
C VAL A 126 -14.92 -11.18 5.91
N SER A 127 -14.22 -10.84 7.01
CA SER A 127 -14.04 -11.77 8.14
C SER A 127 -15.35 -12.25 8.74
N ALA A 128 -16.37 -11.40 8.75
CA ALA A 128 -17.68 -11.73 9.32
C ALA A 128 -18.49 -12.71 8.45
N TRP A 129 -18.29 -12.72 7.12
CA TRP A 129 -19.02 -13.56 6.18
C TRP A 129 -18.42 -14.96 6.00
N PHE A 130 -17.11 -15.12 6.26
CA PHE A 130 -16.44 -16.40 6.00
C PHE A 130 -16.14 -17.16 7.28
N PRO A 131 -16.32 -18.51 7.27
CA PRO A 131 -15.96 -19.35 8.39
C PRO A 131 -14.44 -19.31 8.63
N PRO A 132 -13.97 -19.56 9.87
CA PRO A 132 -12.54 -19.50 10.24
C PRO A 132 -11.60 -20.23 9.27
N ALA A 133 -12.05 -21.40 8.73
CA ALA A 133 -11.25 -22.24 7.83
C ALA A 133 -11.04 -21.66 6.41
N ARG A 134 -11.74 -20.58 6.03
CA ARG A 134 -11.62 -19.92 4.71
C ARG A 134 -11.44 -18.42 4.81
N ARG A 135 -11.33 -17.89 6.01
CA ARG A 135 -11.29 -16.47 6.29
C ARG A 135 -10.00 -15.84 5.79
N GLY A 136 -8.88 -16.52 5.94
CA GLY A 136 -7.58 -16.06 5.48
C GLY A 136 -7.53 -15.90 3.97
N PHE A 137 -7.99 -16.90 3.22
CA PHE A 137 -8.10 -16.83 1.76
C PHE A 137 -8.97 -15.65 1.30
N ALA A 138 -10.16 -15.50 1.88
CA ALA A 138 -11.10 -14.45 1.52
C ALA A 138 -10.52 -13.04 1.77
N ILE A 139 -9.85 -12.84 2.91
CA ILE A 139 -9.14 -11.58 3.22
C ILE A 139 -7.97 -11.36 2.25
N GLY A 140 -7.24 -12.40 1.89
CA GLY A 140 -6.17 -12.35 0.92
C GLY A 140 -6.66 -11.91 -0.46
N VAL A 141 -7.79 -12.47 -0.93
CA VAL A 141 -8.46 -12.07 -2.19
C VAL A 141 -8.88 -10.59 -2.13
N PHE A 142 -9.50 -10.17 -1.03
CA PHE A 142 -9.81 -8.75 -0.82
C PHE A 142 -8.54 -7.87 -0.89
N GLY A 143 -7.45 -8.32 -0.27
CA GLY A 143 -6.16 -7.65 -0.29
C GLY A 143 -5.50 -7.58 -1.68
N ALA A 144 -5.78 -8.54 -2.57
CA ALA A 144 -5.31 -8.53 -3.95
C ALA A 144 -5.91 -7.37 -4.78
N GLY A 145 -7.01 -6.75 -4.31
CA GLY A 145 -7.56 -5.51 -4.88
C GLY A 145 -6.55 -4.36 -4.93
N MET A 146 -5.45 -4.43 -4.18
CA MET A 146 -4.32 -3.49 -4.34
C MET A 146 -3.62 -3.59 -5.72
N GLY A 147 -3.84 -4.65 -6.49
CA GLY A 147 -3.43 -4.76 -7.89
C GLY A 147 -4.02 -3.67 -8.79
N GLY A 148 -5.10 -3.01 -8.37
CA GLY A 148 -5.61 -1.79 -9.01
C GLY A 148 -4.57 -0.67 -9.14
N THR A 149 -3.49 -0.67 -8.32
CA THR A 149 -2.35 0.25 -8.50
C THR A 149 -1.62 0.01 -9.82
N ALA A 150 -1.39 -1.25 -10.18
CA ALA A 150 -0.75 -1.59 -11.44
C ALA A 150 -1.62 -1.19 -12.64
N ILE A 151 -2.93 -1.44 -12.57
CA ILE A 151 -3.88 -1.00 -13.61
C ILE A 151 -3.84 0.52 -13.75
N SER A 152 -3.88 1.24 -12.62
CA SER A 152 -3.79 2.70 -12.62
C SER A 152 -2.50 3.20 -13.26
N ALA A 153 -1.36 2.61 -12.90
CA ALA A 153 -0.06 3.01 -13.48
C ALA A 153 -0.03 2.89 -15.01
N LEU A 154 -0.63 1.83 -15.54
CA LEU A 154 -0.65 1.55 -16.98
C LEU A 154 -1.68 2.41 -17.74
N THR A 155 -2.78 2.78 -17.10
CA THR A 155 -3.92 3.44 -17.78
C THR A 155 -3.92 4.95 -17.60
N THR A 156 -3.54 5.47 -16.43
CA THR A 156 -3.64 6.91 -16.09
C THR A 156 -2.86 7.78 -17.06
N VAL A 157 -1.61 7.41 -17.37
CA VAL A 157 -0.73 8.20 -18.26
C VAL A 157 -1.29 8.21 -19.68
N LYS A 158 -1.72 7.05 -20.17
CA LYS A 158 -2.30 6.92 -21.53
C LYS A 158 -3.60 7.73 -21.66
N LEU A 159 -4.47 7.62 -20.65
CA LEU A 159 -5.75 8.31 -20.62
C LEU A 159 -5.57 9.83 -20.53
N ALA A 160 -4.63 10.29 -19.69
CA ALA A 160 -4.29 11.71 -19.58
C ALA A 160 -3.68 12.27 -20.88
N ALA A 161 -2.90 11.47 -21.61
CA ALA A 161 -2.31 11.85 -22.88
C ALA A 161 -3.33 11.95 -24.00
N SER A 162 -4.33 11.05 -24.05
CA SER A 162 -5.33 10.98 -25.11
C SER A 162 -6.55 11.88 -24.88
N HIS A 163 -6.99 12.06 -23.64
CA HIS A 163 -8.25 12.75 -23.28
C HIS A 163 -8.05 13.92 -22.30
N GLY A 164 -6.82 14.29 -22.01
CA GLY A 164 -6.50 15.38 -21.08
C GLY A 164 -6.40 14.96 -19.61
N ILE A 165 -5.84 15.86 -18.78
CA ILE A 165 -5.48 15.60 -17.38
C ILE A 165 -6.72 15.24 -16.52
N ALA A 166 -7.88 15.81 -16.82
CA ALA A 166 -9.11 15.56 -16.07
C ALA A 166 -9.68 14.14 -16.29
N ALA A 167 -9.41 13.51 -17.43
CA ALA A 167 -10.04 12.24 -17.81
C ALA A 167 -9.79 11.09 -16.82
N PRO A 168 -8.57 10.83 -16.31
CA PRO A 168 -8.35 9.80 -15.29
C PRO A 168 -9.13 10.05 -13.99
N PHE A 169 -9.26 11.31 -13.58
CA PHE A 169 -10.02 11.68 -12.38
C PHE A 169 -11.51 11.48 -12.55
N LEU A 170 -12.06 11.89 -13.70
CA LEU A 170 -13.48 11.68 -14.04
C LEU A 170 -13.83 10.20 -14.11
N LEU A 171 -12.99 9.39 -14.77
CA LEU A 171 -13.17 7.94 -14.82
C LEU A 171 -13.14 7.32 -13.41
N THR A 172 -12.20 7.76 -12.58
CA THR A 172 -12.10 7.28 -11.20
C THR A 172 -13.33 7.68 -10.38
N ALA A 173 -13.78 8.92 -10.51
CA ALA A 173 -15.00 9.40 -9.82
C ALA A 173 -16.24 8.62 -10.26
N ALA A 174 -16.40 8.38 -11.57
CA ALA A 174 -17.49 7.56 -12.10
C ALA A 174 -17.42 6.12 -11.58
N ALA A 175 -16.25 5.49 -11.58
CA ALA A 175 -16.06 4.15 -11.04
C ALA A 175 -16.39 4.07 -9.54
N LEU A 176 -15.97 5.07 -8.75
CA LEU A 176 -16.30 5.16 -7.32
C LEU A 176 -17.81 5.40 -7.09
N ALA A 177 -18.47 6.19 -7.93
CA ALA A 177 -19.91 6.40 -7.85
C ALA A 177 -20.68 5.11 -8.13
N VAL A 178 -20.35 4.44 -9.25
CA VAL A 178 -20.94 3.13 -9.59
C VAL A 178 -20.70 2.12 -8.46
N TYR A 179 -19.46 1.99 -7.99
CA TYR A 179 -19.14 1.09 -6.89
C TYR A 179 -19.91 1.46 -5.61
N GLY A 180 -19.99 2.75 -5.25
CA GLY A 180 -20.73 3.22 -4.07
C GLY A 180 -22.21 2.86 -4.14
N VAL A 181 -22.86 3.07 -5.31
CA VAL A 181 -24.27 2.71 -5.53
C VAL A 181 -24.46 1.20 -5.47
N VAL A 182 -23.62 0.43 -6.16
CA VAL A 182 -23.69 -1.06 -6.15
C VAL A 182 -23.45 -1.59 -4.74
N ALA A 183 -22.49 -1.04 -4.01
CA ALA A 183 -22.21 -1.42 -2.63
C ALA A 183 -23.41 -1.11 -1.70
N ALA A 184 -24.02 0.06 -1.83
CA ALA A 184 -25.21 0.43 -1.04
C ALA A 184 -26.41 -0.48 -1.33
N ALA A 185 -26.58 -0.88 -2.58
CA ALA A 185 -27.71 -1.71 -3.02
C ALA A 185 -27.52 -3.20 -2.65
N LEU A 186 -26.31 -3.74 -2.86
CA LEU A 186 -26.06 -5.18 -2.81
C LEU A 186 -25.41 -5.66 -1.52
N LEU A 187 -24.56 -4.84 -0.87
CA LEU A 187 -23.86 -5.28 0.32
C LEU A 187 -24.82 -5.44 1.51
N ARG A 188 -24.63 -6.50 2.24
CA ARG A 188 -25.31 -6.80 3.50
C ARG A 188 -24.27 -7.08 4.57
N ASP A 189 -24.50 -6.65 5.79
CA ASP A 189 -23.66 -7.07 6.91
C ASP A 189 -24.02 -8.50 7.32
N ALA A 190 -23.03 -9.21 7.85
CA ALA A 190 -23.25 -10.57 8.32
C ALA A 190 -24.28 -10.61 9.48
N PRO A 191 -25.20 -11.60 9.50
CA PRO A 191 -26.26 -11.66 10.51
C PRO A 191 -25.74 -11.73 11.94
N ASN A 192 -24.59 -12.38 12.13
CA ASN A 192 -23.97 -12.59 13.45
C ASN A 192 -22.96 -11.48 13.81
N ARG A 193 -23.05 -10.30 13.20
CA ARG A 193 -22.17 -9.19 13.53
C ARG A 193 -22.41 -8.69 14.94
N THR A 194 -21.39 -8.66 15.76
CA THR A 194 -21.41 -8.07 17.09
C THR A 194 -21.38 -6.55 16.98
N ILE A 195 -22.42 -5.87 17.42
CA ILE A 195 -22.46 -4.41 17.45
C ILE A 195 -21.90 -3.94 18.79
N PRO A 196 -20.78 -3.22 18.79
CA PRO A 196 -20.15 -2.80 20.03
C PRO A 196 -20.94 -1.68 20.71
N SER A 197 -21.01 -1.73 22.05
CA SER A 197 -21.58 -0.66 22.90
C SER A 197 -20.55 0.41 23.24
N GLY A 198 -21.00 1.61 23.61
CA GLY A 198 -20.16 2.72 24.08
C GLY A 198 -19.60 3.64 23.00
N SER A 199 -18.81 4.64 23.41
CA SER A 199 -18.27 5.66 22.50
C SER A 199 -17.14 5.12 21.62
N ALA A 200 -17.04 5.61 20.37
CA ALA A 200 -15.99 5.21 19.43
C ALA A 200 -14.58 5.54 19.95
N VAL A 201 -14.43 6.67 20.64
CA VAL A 201 -13.15 7.10 21.23
C VAL A 201 -12.68 6.12 22.32
N ARG A 202 -13.57 5.75 23.26
CA ARG A 202 -13.23 4.79 24.30
C ARG A 202 -12.80 3.45 23.71
N ARG A 203 -13.52 2.96 22.70
CA ARG A 203 -13.18 1.71 22.00
C ARG A 203 -11.83 1.78 21.29
N LEU A 204 -11.52 2.93 20.68
CA LEU A 204 -10.21 3.13 20.07
C LEU A 204 -9.09 3.05 21.12
N VAL A 205 -9.26 3.73 22.25
CA VAL A 205 -8.30 3.66 23.36
C VAL A 205 -8.16 2.21 23.87
N ASP A 206 -9.28 1.51 24.04
CA ASP A 206 -9.26 0.11 24.47
C ASP A 206 -8.61 -0.81 23.42
N THR A 207 -8.79 -0.54 22.13
CA THR A 207 -8.08 -1.26 21.04
C THR A 207 -6.58 -1.03 21.09
N CYS A 208 -6.14 0.18 21.38
CA CYS A 208 -4.73 0.50 21.54
C CYS A 208 -4.10 -0.10 22.81
N ARG A 209 -4.91 -0.50 23.80
CA ARG A 209 -4.45 -1.22 24.99
C ARG A 209 -4.21 -2.72 24.76
N LEU A 210 -4.72 -3.27 23.68
CA LEU A 210 -4.54 -4.68 23.35
C LEU A 210 -3.10 -4.93 22.86
N THR A 211 -2.37 -5.83 23.53
CA THR A 211 -1.01 -6.22 23.13
C THR A 211 -0.98 -6.75 21.69
N VAL A 212 -1.99 -7.53 21.30
CA VAL A 212 -2.12 -8.07 19.94
C VAL A 212 -2.15 -6.98 18.87
N THR A 213 -2.70 -5.80 19.18
CA THR A 213 -2.73 -4.67 18.25
C THR A 213 -1.31 -4.22 17.89
N TRP A 214 -0.43 -4.08 18.87
CA TRP A 214 0.94 -3.63 18.64
C TRP A 214 1.85 -4.71 18.08
N GLU A 215 1.68 -5.96 18.51
CA GLU A 215 2.39 -7.10 17.92
C GLU A 215 2.12 -7.20 16.42
N LEU A 216 0.84 -7.20 16.01
CA LEU A 216 0.46 -7.30 14.61
C LEU A 216 0.79 -6.01 13.83
N SER A 217 0.76 -4.85 14.47
CA SER A 217 1.20 -3.58 13.89
C SER A 217 2.68 -3.61 13.53
N ALA A 218 3.53 -4.09 14.43
CA ALA A 218 4.96 -4.22 14.17
C ALA A 218 5.23 -5.19 13.00
N LEU A 219 4.58 -6.35 12.98
CA LEU A 219 4.74 -7.33 11.90
C LEU A 219 4.23 -6.79 10.55
N TYR A 220 3.11 -6.07 10.55
CA TYR A 220 2.57 -5.50 9.31
C TYR A 220 3.38 -4.31 8.81
N ALA A 221 3.94 -3.50 9.73
CA ALA A 221 4.86 -2.42 9.37
C ALA A 221 6.10 -2.97 8.63
N VAL A 222 6.60 -4.14 9.01
CA VAL A 222 7.71 -4.78 8.30
C VAL A 222 7.25 -5.44 6.99
N ALA A 223 6.22 -6.29 7.02
CA ALA A 223 5.77 -7.04 5.84
C ALA A 223 5.24 -6.12 4.73
N PHE A 224 4.28 -5.25 5.07
CA PHE A 224 3.69 -4.32 4.12
C PHE A 224 4.60 -3.11 3.85
N GLY A 225 5.32 -2.66 4.87
CA GLY A 225 6.32 -1.60 4.74
C GLY A 225 7.43 -1.97 3.76
N CYS A 226 7.96 -3.19 3.82
CA CYS A 226 8.91 -3.72 2.86
C CYS A 226 8.33 -3.76 1.43
N TYR A 227 7.08 -4.24 1.27
CA TYR A 227 6.39 -4.21 -0.02
C TYR A 227 6.30 -2.80 -0.61
N VAL A 228 5.86 -1.82 0.18
CA VAL A 228 5.73 -0.42 -0.27
C VAL A 228 7.11 0.17 -0.56
N ALA A 229 8.07 -0.03 0.32
CA ALA A 229 9.43 0.48 0.16
C ALA A 229 10.07 -0.03 -1.13
N LEU A 230 10.01 -1.34 -1.38
CA LEU A 230 10.56 -1.93 -2.59
C LEU A 230 9.77 -1.53 -3.84
N SER A 231 8.44 -1.45 -3.80
CA SER A 231 7.67 -0.98 -4.96
C SER A 231 8.01 0.46 -5.36
N VAL A 232 8.40 1.31 -4.42
CA VAL A 232 8.78 2.70 -4.69
C VAL A 232 10.24 2.81 -5.10
N TYR A 233 11.12 2.09 -4.41
CA TYR A 233 12.57 2.28 -4.51
C TYR A 233 13.26 1.37 -5.52
N LEU A 234 12.68 0.20 -5.80
CA LEU A 234 13.27 -0.80 -6.69
C LEU A 234 13.64 -0.27 -8.09
N PRO A 235 12.83 0.58 -8.76
CA PRO A 235 13.23 1.14 -10.05
C PRO A 235 14.52 1.96 -9.96
N THR A 236 14.66 2.78 -8.92
CA THR A 236 15.85 3.59 -8.68
C THR A 236 17.06 2.70 -8.38
N TYR A 237 16.90 1.72 -7.51
CA TYR A 237 17.95 0.75 -7.19
C TYR A 237 18.43 -0.02 -8.42
N LEU A 238 17.51 -0.59 -9.20
CA LEU A 238 17.85 -1.35 -10.41
C LEU A 238 18.56 -0.49 -11.47
N LYS A 239 18.15 0.77 -11.61
CA LYS A 239 18.79 1.69 -12.51
C LYS A 239 20.22 2.04 -12.06
N THR A 240 20.41 2.28 -10.77
CA THR A 240 21.70 2.75 -10.24
C THR A 240 22.69 1.62 -10.00
N ALA A 241 22.22 0.46 -9.52
CA ALA A 241 23.09 -0.67 -9.17
C ALA A 241 23.39 -1.60 -10.36
N TYR A 242 22.50 -1.60 -11.39
CA TYR A 242 22.63 -2.52 -12.54
C TYR A 242 22.59 -1.80 -13.90
N ASP A 243 22.70 -0.48 -13.94
CA ASP A 243 22.66 0.34 -15.16
C ASP A 243 21.49 0.03 -16.10
N LEU A 244 20.33 -0.35 -15.53
CA LEU A 244 19.15 -0.62 -16.34
C LEU A 244 18.52 0.66 -16.87
N THR A 245 17.95 0.57 -18.07
CA THR A 245 17.09 1.64 -18.59
C THR A 245 15.87 1.83 -17.69
N GLN A 246 15.31 3.04 -17.68
CA GLN A 246 14.11 3.38 -16.89
C GLN A 246 12.95 2.41 -17.18
N THR A 247 12.74 2.08 -18.45
CA THR A 247 11.66 1.15 -18.88
C THR A 247 11.92 -0.27 -18.35
N SER A 248 13.15 -0.77 -18.43
CA SER A 248 13.49 -2.10 -17.93
C SER A 248 13.34 -2.19 -16.42
N ALA A 249 13.79 -1.19 -15.68
CA ALA A 249 13.64 -1.12 -14.23
C ALA A 249 12.16 -1.05 -13.80
N ALA A 250 11.34 -0.25 -14.49
CA ALA A 250 9.90 -0.15 -14.25
C ALA A 250 9.17 -1.48 -14.52
N ASN A 251 9.52 -2.18 -15.60
CA ASN A 251 8.92 -3.48 -15.92
C ASN A 251 9.26 -4.55 -14.86
N LYS A 252 10.50 -4.57 -14.36
CA LYS A 252 10.92 -5.49 -13.27
C LYS A 252 10.20 -5.17 -11.95
N MET A 253 10.01 -3.89 -11.63
CA MET A 253 9.21 -3.46 -10.49
C MET A 253 7.75 -3.88 -10.65
N ALA A 254 7.16 -3.74 -11.83
CA ALA A 254 5.79 -4.20 -12.08
C ALA A 254 5.66 -5.71 -11.86
N GLY A 255 6.65 -6.50 -12.28
CA GLY A 255 6.74 -7.93 -11.98
C GLY A 255 6.79 -8.24 -10.48
N PHE A 256 7.60 -7.49 -9.72
CA PHE A 256 7.66 -7.59 -8.25
C PHE A 256 6.28 -7.35 -7.62
N VAL A 257 5.60 -6.25 -8.00
CA VAL A 257 4.27 -5.90 -7.50
C VAL A 257 3.24 -6.97 -7.85
N LEU A 258 3.26 -7.49 -9.08
CA LEU A 258 2.33 -8.51 -9.54
C LEU A 258 2.47 -9.80 -8.72
N VAL A 259 3.70 -10.28 -8.52
CA VAL A 259 3.96 -11.46 -7.68
C VAL A 259 3.48 -11.22 -6.24
N ALA A 260 3.79 -10.09 -5.65
CA ALA A 260 3.36 -9.77 -4.28
C ALA A 260 1.82 -9.74 -4.16
N VAL A 261 1.11 -9.20 -5.15
CA VAL A 261 -0.35 -9.15 -5.18
C VAL A 261 -0.97 -10.54 -5.30
N ILE A 262 -0.45 -11.39 -6.20
CA ILE A 262 -0.91 -12.77 -6.39
C ILE A 262 -0.65 -13.62 -5.13
N MET A 263 0.45 -13.39 -4.45
CA MET A 263 0.80 -14.15 -3.25
C MET A 263 -0.03 -13.78 -2.00
N ARG A 264 -0.81 -12.70 -2.00
CA ARG A 264 -1.69 -12.35 -0.88
C ARG A 264 -2.81 -13.37 -0.63
N PRO A 265 -3.62 -13.75 -1.64
CA PRO A 265 -4.59 -14.83 -1.48
C PRO A 265 -3.94 -16.16 -1.08
N ILE A 266 -2.78 -16.47 -1.66
CA ILE A 266 -2.04 -17.70 -1.36
C ILE A 266 -1.56 -17.70 0.10
N GLY A 267 -1.02 -16.59 0.59
CA GLY A 267 -0.63 -16.44 1.99
C GLY A 267 -1.82 -16.55 2.95
N GLY A 268 -2.96 -15.96 2.60
CA GLY A 268 -4.20 -16.11 3.34
C GLY A 268 -4.68 -17.57 3.37
N TRP A 269 -4.66 -18.26 2.22
CA TRP A 269 -5.00 -19.68 2.12
C TRP A 269 -4.04 -20.58 2.90
N LEU A 270 -2.74 -20.28 2.87
CA LEU A 270 -1.77 -20.99 3.71
C LEU A 270 -2.10 -20.84 5.19
N CYS A 271 -2.55 -19.66 5.62
CA CYS A 271 -2.97 -19.44 7.01
C CYS A 271 -4.24 -20.20 7.40
N ASP A 272 -5.10 -20.53 6.45
CA ASP A 272 -6.28 -21.35 6.71
C ASP A 272 -5.90 -22.84 6.95
N ARG A 273 -4.75 -23.29 6.44
CA ARG A 273 -4.25 -24.67 6.54
C ARG A 273 -3.10 -24.86 7.52
N LEU A 274 -2.28 -23.84 7.67
CA LEU A 274 -1.10 -23.83 8.53
C LEU A 274 -1.28 -22.86 9.70
N VAL A 275 -0.44 -22.95 10.68
CA VAL A 275 -0.37 -21.95 11.76
C VAL A 275 0.11 -20.64 11.15
N PRO A 276 -0.65 -19.53 11.23
CA PRO A 276 -0.28 -18.26 10.58
C PRO A 276 1.09 -17.72 10.99
N THR A 277 1.53 -17.99 12.23
CA THR A 277 2.87 -17.60 12.68
C THR A 277 3.99 -18.34 11.95
N THR A 278 3.76 -19.55 11.45
CA THR A 278 4.73 -20.26 10.60
C THR A 278 4.86 -19.55 9.24
N VAL A 279 3.74 -19.16 8.63
CA VAL A 279 3.75 -18.40 7.38
C VAL A 279 4.51 -17.08 7.54
N LEU A 280 4.29 -16.36 8.66
CA LEU A 280 5.01 -15.11 8.97
C LEU A 280 6.50 -15.35 9.24
N ALA A 281 6.85 -16.41 9.96
CA ALA A 281 8.27 -16.75 10.20
C ALA A 281 9.01 -17.01 8.89
N VAL A 282 8.43 -17.80 7.99
CA VAL A 282 8.99 -18.03 6.64
C VAL A 282 9.06 -16.71 5.86
N THR A 283 8.02 -15.88 5.90
CA THR A 283 8.02 -14.55 5.28
C THR A 283 9.24 -13.74 5.72
N PHE A 284 9.43 -13.56 7.02
CA PHE A 284 10.51 -12.71 7.52
C PHE A 284 11.90 -13.33 7.32
N ALA A 285 12.03 -14.65 7.37
CA ALA A 285 13.26 -15.34 7.02
C ALA A 285 13.66 -15.10 5.55
N VAL A 286 12.70 -15.22 4.63
CA VAL A 286 12.93 -14.96 3.19
C VAL A 286 13.24 -13.50 2.92
N VAL A 287 12.55 -12.56 3.58
CA VAL A 287 12.85 -11.12 3.46
C VAL A 287 14.26 -10.81 3.96
N ALA A 288 14.65 -11.36 5.11
CA ALA A 288 16.00 -11.19 5.65
C ALA A 288 17.07 -11.74 4.71
N ALA A 289 16.90 -12.98 4.24
CA ALA A 289 17.83 -13.62 3.31
C ALA A 289 17.90 -12.86 1.97
N GLY A 290 16.77 -12.42 1.43
CA GLY A 290 16.70 -11.62 0.20
C GLY A 290 17.40 -10.28 0.33
N ALA A 291 17.20 -9.57 1.45
CA ALA A 291 17.86 -8.29 1.72
C ALA A 291 19.37 -8.45 1.92
N LEU A 292 19.82 -9.51 2.61
CA LEU A 292 21.23 -9.86 2.75
C LEU A 292 21.86 -10.20 1.39
N ALA A 293 21.21 -11.03 0.58
CA ALA A 293 21.69 -11.34 -0.76
C ALA A 293 21.83 -10.09 -1.64
N GLN A 294 20.86 -9.16 -1.57
CA GLN A 294 20.88 -7.92 -2.34
C GLN A 294 21.92 -6.91 -1.84
N SER A 295 22.36 -7.00 -0.58
CA SER A 295 23.36 -6.09 -0.01
C SER A 295 24.73 -6.21 -0.67
N SER A 296 25.05 -7.37 -1.26
CA SER A 296 26.27 -7.62 -2.02
C SER A 296 26.14 -7.30 -3.52
N THR A 297 25.00 -6.77 -3.97
CA THR A 297 24.71 -6.50 -5.38
C THR A 297 25.10 -7.67 -6.31
N PRO A 298 24.55 -8.88 -6.13
CA PRO A 298 24.90 -10.03 -6.94
C PRO A 298 24.46 -9.85 -8.40
N ALA A 299 24.96 -10.67 -9.33
CA ALA A 299 24.57 -10.62 -10.72
C ALA A 299 23.02 -10.59 -10.86
N LEU A 300 22.51 -9.70 -11.73
CA LEU A 300 21.07 -9.47 -11.86
C LEU A 300 20.30 -10.75 -12.20
N ALA A 301 20.81 -11.54 -13.16
CA ALA A 301 20.27 -12.83 -13.51
C ALA A 301 21.31 -13.91 -13.22
N PRO A 302 20.94 -15.02 -12.55
CA PRO A 302 19.62 -15.28 -11.96
C PRO A 302 19.47 -14.75 -10.52
N TYR A 303 20.56 -14.47 -9.80
CA TYR A 303 20.58 -14.35 -8.33
C TYR A 303 19.73 -13.20 -7.77
N ALA A 304 19.97 -11.97 -8.23
CA ALA A 304 19.19 -10.82 -7.78
C ALA A 304 17.71 -10.94 -8.16
N THR A 305 17.42 -11.44 -9.37
CA THR A 305 16.04 -11.64 -9.82
C THR A 305 15.29 -12.64 -8.94
N VAL A 306 15.91 -13.78 -8.62
CA VAL A 306 15.32 -14.80 -7.73
C VAL A 306 15.10 -14.22 -6.33
N ALA A 307 16.08 -13.49 -5.77
CA ALA A 307 15.95 -12.87 -4.46
C ALA A 307 14.81 -11.83 -4.41
N PHE A 308 14.64 -10.99 -5.45
CA PHE A 308 13.54 -10.05 -5.53
C PHE A 308 12.18 -10.73 -5.66
N LEU A 309 12.04 -11.75 -6.52
CA LEU A 309 10.79 -12.48 -6.69
C LEU A 309 10.41 -13.27 -5.44
N ALA A 310 11.39 -13.89 -4.76
CA ALA A 310 11.18 -14.57 -3.49
C ALA A 310 10.73 -13.57 -2.40
N THR A 311 11.37 -12.40 -2.32
CA THR A 311 10.97 -11.33 -1.41
C THR A 311 9.57 -10.83 -1.73
N ALA A 312 9.22 -10.62 -3.01
CA ALA A 312 7.88 -10.23 -3.43
C ALA A 312 6.83 -11.24 -2.98
N ALA A 313 7.09 -12.52 -3.23
CA ALA A 313 6.20 -13.61 -2.82
C ALA A 313 6.02 -13.64 -1.28
N ALA A 314 7.12 -13.51 -0.55
CA ALA A 314 7.11 -13.51 0.90
C ALA A 314 6.33 -12.33 1.48
N VAL A 315 6.58 -11.08 1.06
CA VAL A 315 5.87 -9.89 1.58
C VAL A 315 4.39 -9.89 1.19
N GLY A 316 4.05 -10.44 0.02
CA GLY A 316 2.67 -10.67 -0.39
C GLY A 316 1.96 -11.65 0.54
N ALA A 317 2.52 -12.84 0.72
CA ALA A 317 1.99 -13.87 1.61
C ALA A 317 1.90 -13.40 3.07
N GLY A 318 2.96 -12.75 3.58
CA GLY A 318 3.01 -12.19 4.93
C GLY A 318 1.94 -11.13 5.18
N SER A 319 1.69 -10.27 4.19
CA SER A 319 0.61 -9.26 4.28
C SER A 319 -0.77 -9.91 4.44
N GLY A 320 -1.04 -11.01 3.73
CA GLY A 320 -2.25 -11.81 3.90
C GLY A 320 -2.30 -12.48 5.28
N ALA A 321 -1.17 -13.03 5.74
CA ALA A 321 -1.04 -13.74 7.00
C ALA A 321 -1.29 -12.84 8.22
N VAL A 322 -0.81 -11.58 8.21
CA VAL A 322 -1.08 -10.65 9.33
C VAL A 322 -2.57 -10.45 9.51
N PHE A 323 -3.33 -10.18 8.43
CA PHE A 323 -4.78 -9.97 8.56
C PHE A 323 -5.56 -11.24 8.86
N ALA A 324 -5.06 -12.41 8.44
CA ALA A 324 -5.59 -13.68 8.92
C ALA A 324 -5.43 -13.83 10.44
N LEU A 325 -4.30 -13.37 11.01
CA LEU A 325 -4.08 -13.31 12.46
C LEU A 325 -4.96 -12.27 13.14
N VAL A 326 -5.12 -11.07 12.56
CA VAL A 326 -6.07 -10.06 13.08
C VAL A 326 -7.46 -10.68 13.21
N ALA A 327 -7.94 -11.34 12.17
CA ALA A 327 -9.27 -11.95 12.16
C ALA A 327 -9.44 -13.12 13.15
N ARG A 328 -8.33 -13.74 13.60
CA ARG A 328 -8.34 -14.85 14.57
C ARG A 328 -8.15 -14.40 16.01
N ARG A 329 -7.35 -13.35 16.25
CA ARG A 329 -6.92 -12.94 17.61
C ARG A 329 -7.62 -11.68 18.12
N ALA A 330 -8.09 -10.81 17.22
CA ALA A 330 -8.83 -9.63 17.65
C ALA A 330 -10.19 -10.02 18.23
N PRO A 331 -10.65 -9.36 19.32
CA PRO A 331 -12.01 -9.51 19.81
C PRO A 331 -13.02 -9.23 18.69
N ALA A 332 -14.09 -10.04 18.61
CA ALA A 332 -15.06 -9.99 17.51
C ALA A 332 -15.71 -8.60 17.31
N ASP A 333 -15.88 -7.85 18.40
CA ASP A 333 -16.42 -6.48 18.42
C ASP A 333 -15.39 -5.38 18.08
N ARG A 334 -14.10 -5.73 17.87
CA ARG A 334 -12.99 -4.79 17.67
C ARG A 334 -12.10 -5.13 16.47
N VAL A 335 -12.51 -6.06 15.61
CA VAL A 335 -11.72 -6.46 14.43
C VAL A 335 -11.43 -5.27 13.53
N GLY A 336 -12.39 -4.37 13.32
CA GLY A 336 -12.22 -3.16 12.53
C GLY A 336 -11.25 -2.18 13.16
N GLY A 337 -11.36 -1.94 14.48
CA GLY A 337 -10.44 -1.09 15.21
C GLY A 337 -9.00 -1.61 15.16
N VAL A 338 -8.78 -2.91 15.43
CA VAL A 338 -7.44 -3.54 15.32
C VAL A 338 -6.93 -3.47 13.89
N THR A 339 -7.77 -3.79 12.88
CA THR A 339 -7.41 -3.67 11.46
C THR A 339 -6.99 -2.25 11.10
N GLY A 340 -7.69 -1.25 11.65
CA GLY A 340 -7.37 0.17 11.44
C GLY A 340 -5.99 0.53 11.94
N VAL A 341 -5.66 0.18 13.19
CA VAL A 341 -4.34 0.47 13.80
C VAL A 341 -3.22 -0.31 13.09
N VAL A 342 -3.41 -1.62 12.86
CA VAL A 342 -2.45 -2.47 12.14
C VAL A 342 -2.24 -1.94 10.71
N GLY A 343 -3.32 -1.58 10.02
CA GLY A 343 -3.26 -1.01 8.67
C GLY A 343 -2.56 0.34 8.62
N ALA A 344 -2.73 1.19 9.64
CA ALA A 344 -2.02 2.46 9.79
C ALA A 344 -0.51 2.23 9.97
N ALA A 345 -0.13 1.32 10.86
CA ALA A 345 1.27 0.96 11.09
C ALA A 345 1.95 0.45 9.81
N GLY A 346 1.27 -0.37 9.01
CA GLY A 346 1.79 -0.83 7.73
C GLY A 346 2.01 0.29 6.71
N GLY A 347 1.07 1.22 6.60
CA GLY A 347 1.20 2.38 5.72
C GLY A 347 2.36 3.30 6.12
N LEU A 348 2.48 3.60 7.42
CA LEU A 348 3.59 4.38 7.96
C LEU A 348 4.92 3.64 7.83
N GLY A 349 4.93 2.31 8.09
CA GLY A 349 6.10 1.46 7.91
C GLY A 349 6.64 1.45 6.48
N GLY A 350 5.77 1.65 5.49
CA GLY A 350 6.18 1.79 4.08
C GLY A 350 6.77 3.14 3.72
N PHE A 351 6.54 4.17 4.54
CA PHE A 351 7.02 5.52 4.30
C PHE A 351 8.47 5.72 4.78
N VAL A 352 8.84 5.13 5.92
CA VAL A 352 10.16 5.34 6.56
C VAL A 352 11.32 4.75 5.73
N PRO A 353 11.27 3.48 5.24
CA PRO A 353 12.41 2.89 4.55
C PRO A 353 12.88 3.61 3.29
N PRO A 354 12.01 4.11 2.37
CA PRO A 354 12.46 4.87 1.22
C PRO A 354 13.24 6.16 1.59
N LEU A 355 12.84 6.82 2.68
CA LEU A 355 13.56 8.01 3.17
C LEU A 355 14.95 7.64 3.71
N LEU A 356 15.03 6.56 4.49
CA LEU A 356 16.31 6.05 4.99
C LEU A 356 17.22 5.59 3.85
N MET A 357 16.69 4.81 2.91
CA MET A 357 17.45 4.34 1.74
C MET A 357 18.00 5.51 0.91
N GLY A 358 17.18 6.56 0.71
CA GLY A 358 17.58 7.75 -0.03
C GLY A 358 18.66 8.57 0.69
N SER A 359 18.54 8.77 2.01
CA SER A 359 19.53 9.51 2.79
C SER A 359 20.84 8.75 2.94
N VAL A 360 20.77 7.44 3.20
CA VAL A 360 21.96 6.57 3.29
C VAL A 360 22.70 6.53 1.96
N TYR A 361 22.00 6.35 0.84
CA TYR A 361 22.64 6.39 -0.47
C TYR A 361 23.27 7.74 -0.77
N GLY A 362 22.62 8.84 -0.41
CA GLY A 362 23.15 10.20 -0.59
C GLY A 362 24.45 10.44 0.18
N SER A 363 24.65 9.79 1.33
CA SER A 363 25.85 9.94 2.17
C SER A 363 26.94 8.91 1.89
N THR A 364 26.58 7.69 1.49
CA THR A 364 27.54 6.57 1.36
C THR A 364 27.77 6.14 -0.09
N GLY A 365 26.94 6.57 -1.04
CA GLY A 365 26.96 6.10 -2.43
C GLY A 365 26.58 4.63 -2.59
N SER A 366 26.08 3.97 -1.52
CA SER A 366 25.80 2.54 -1.51
C SER A 366 24.42 2.24 -0.90
N TYR A 367 23.76 1.20 -1.40
CA TYR A 367 22.51 0.67 -0.85
C TYR A 367 22.72 -0.39 0.23
N THR A 368 23.96 -0.85 0.43
CA THR A 368 24.32 -1.95 1.34
C THR A 368 23.77 -1.72 2.75
N VAL A 369 24.02 -0.54 3.33
CA VAL A 369 23.55 -0.22 4.70
C VAL A 369 22.02 -0.24 4.80
N GLY A 370 21.32 0.33 3.81
CA GLY A 370 19.84 0.31 3.79
C GLY A 370 19.26 -1.09 3.69
N LEU A 371 19.88 -1.97 2.90
CA LEU A 371 19.48 -3.37 2.76
C LEU A 371 19.82 -4.20 4.02
N LEU A 372 20.95 -3.93 4.67
CA LEU A 372 21.29 -4.54 5.96
C LEU A 372 20.32 -4.12 7.08
N LEU A 373 19.88 -2.86 7.11
CA LEU A 373 18.85 -2.38 8.03
C LEU A 373 17.50 -3.09 7.76
N LEU A 374 17.15 -3.30 6.49
CA LEU A 374 15.96 -4.07 6.14
C LEU A 374 16.09 -5.53 6.60
N ALA A 375 17.25 -6.16 6.42
CA ALA A 375 17.52 -7.50 6.92
C ALA A 375 17.40 -7.57 8.45
N ALA A 376 17.99 -6.62 9.17
CA ALA A 376 17.91 -6.56 10.63
C ALA A 376 16.47 -6.39 11.12
N THR A 377 15.67 -5.53 10.48
CA THR A 377 14.24 -5.35 10.82
C THR A 377 13.42 -6.61 10.54
N ALA A 378 13.72 -7.33 9.45
CA ALA A 378 13.08 -8.59 9.14
C ALA A 378 13.46 -9.69 10.16
N VAL A 379 14.73 -9.77 10.59
CA VAL A 379 15.16 -10.67 11.67
C VAL A 379 14.46 -10.32 13.00
N ALA A 380 14.35 -9.05 13.35
CA ALA A 380 13.63 -8.62 14.54
C ALA A 380 12.14 -9.03 14.48
N ALA A 381 11.49 -8.89 13.32
CA ALA A 381 10.12 -9.35 13.11
C ALA A 381 9.99 -10.87 13.18
N LEU A 382 10.98 -11.62 12.68
CA LEU A 382 11.06 -13.08 12.82
C LEU A 382 11.14 -13.49 14.28
N VAL A 383 12.04 -12.88 15.05
CA VAL A 383 12.20 -13.14 16.49
C VAL A 383 10.91 -12.80 17.24
N LEU A 384 10.29 -11.66 16.97
CA LEU A 384 9.00 -11.27 17.56
C LEU A 384 7.92 -12.32 17.25
N THR A 385 7.86 -12.81 16.01
CA THR A 385 6.90 -13.83 15.57
C THR A 385 7.08 -15.13 16.36
N LEU A 386 8.33 -15.58 16.55
CA LEU A 386 8.64 -16.86 17.20
C LEU A 386 8.52 -16.80 18.72
N THR A 387 8.80 -15.64 19.34
CA THR A 387 8.87 -15.52 20.81
C THR A 387 7.58 -15.02 21.45
N LYS A 388 6.92 -14.06 20.84
CA LYS A 388 5.71 -13.41 21.40
C LYS A 388 4.42 -13.90 20.73
N VAL A 389 4.37 -13.80 19.39
CA VAL A 389 3.15 -14.05 18.63
C VAL A 389 2.81 -15.54 18.51
N ARG A 390 3.79 -16.44 18.60
CA ARG A 390 3.57 -17.88 18.53
C ARG A 390 2.94 -18.47 19.81
N ARG A 391 3.03 -17.79 20.93
CA ARG A 391 2.45 -18.27 22.19
C ARG A 391 0.93 -18.36 22.04
N PRO A 392 0.31 -19.48 22.46
CA PRO A 392 -1.15 -19.53 22.58
C PRO A 392 -1.58 -18.46 23.57
N ALA A 393 -2.68 -17.76 23.26
CA ALA A 393 -3.29 -16.76 24.13
C ALA A 393 -3.93 -17.45 25.34
#